data_f1789aa5c39fd70c83b321c74bc6dcbf
#
_entry.id   f1789aa5c39fd70c83b321c74bc6dcbf
#
_cell.length_a   1.000
_cell.length_b   1.000
_cell.length_c   1.000
_cell.angle_alpha   90.00
_cell.angle_beta   90.00
_cell.angle_gamma   90.00
#
_symmetry.space_group_name_H-M   'P 1'
#
loop_
_entity.id
_entity.type
_entity.pdbx_description
1 polymer ?
#
loop_
_entity_poly.entity_id
_entity_poly.type
_entity_poly.pdbx_seq_one_letter_code
_entity_poly.pdbx_strand_id
1 'polypeptide(L)'
;MPGKKRFRPMSAIFPKWTNRLPVMIIIGGLLTATAVTAGVWYYLTPKYSRVGYQPIQPVSFSHAVHVDQLGFDCRYCHNGVEKSWFSNIPASSTCMNCHSQVLKDDPRLALVRESAETGRPIPWVQIHRVPDFVYFNHSVHVNRGISCVECHGQINKMDEVYEVQPLSMTFCLDCHRNPAAKLRPLDKITDLNWKWSDNPSANAEMQRKNGEKLMKDWHVQSLQNCSACHR
;
A
#
# COMPACT_ATOMS: atom_id res chain seq x y z
N MET A 1 -50.26 -31.55 72.78
CA MET A 1 -49.89 -31.39 71.31
C MET A 1 -48.67 -30.51 71.26
N PRO A 2 -47.51 -30.94 70.82
CA PRO A 2 -46.31 -30.10 70.76
C PRO A 2 -46.43 -29.15 69.51
N GLY A 3 -46.28 -27.84 69.79
CA GLY A 3 -46.35 -26.81 68.79
C GLY A 3 -45.22 -26.92 67.73
N LYS A 4 -45.60 -26.98 66.47
CA LYS A 4 -44.66 -26.88 65.34
C LYS A 4 -43.95 -25.52 65.33
N LYS A 5 -42.65 -25.54 65.67
CA LYS A 5 -41.76 -24.41 65.50
C LYS A 5 -41.73 -24.05 63.96
N ARG A 6 -42.33 -22.93 63.57
CA ARG A 6 -42.17 -22.38 62.25
C ARG A 6 -40.73 -21.85 62.07
N PHE A 7 -39.91 -22.55 61.29
CA PHE A 7 -38.64 -22.01 60.85
C PHE A 7 -38.91 -20.74 60.04
N ARG A 8 -38.48 -19.59 60.53
CA ARG A 8 -38.46 -18.36 59.75
C ARG A 8 -37.36 -18.54 58.69
N PRO A 9 -37.66 -18.43 57.40
CA PRO A 9 -36.61 -18.44 56.41
C PRO A 9 -35.69 -17.26 56.71
N MET A 10 -34.37 -17.53 56.77
CA MET A 10 -33.37 -16.48 56.90
C MET A 10 -33.59 -15.50 55.72
N SER A 11 -33.82 -14.22 56.03
CA SER A 11 -33.96 -13.18 54.99
C SER A 11 -32.66 -13.11 54.21
N ALA A 12 -32.71 -13.35 52.93
CA ALA A 12 -31.52 -13.19 52.05
C ALA A 12 -31.05 -11.73 52.17
N ILE A 13 -29.80 -11.55 52.59
CA ILE A 13 -29.18 -10.22 52.73
C ILE A 13 -29.11 -9.50 51.37
N PHE A 14 -29.01 -10.27 50.28
CA PHE A 14 -28.91 -9.75 48.94
C PHE A 14 -30.13 -10.12 48.08
N PRO A 15 -30.54 -9.26 47.12
CA PRO A 15 -31.62 -9.57 46.19
C PRO A 15 -31.24 -10.75 45.30
N LYS A 16 -32.23 -11.53 44.81
CA LYS A 16 -32.00 -12.77 44.05
C LYS A 16 -31.18 -12.57 42.76
N TRP A 17 -31.18 -11.40 42.19
CA TRP A 17 -30.40 -11.10 40.97
C TRP A 17 -28.90 -11.11 41.23
N THR A 18 -28.41 -10.85 42.44
CA THR A 18 -26.98 -10.86 42.76
C THR A 18 -26.34 -12.24 42.57
N ASN A 19 -27.11 -13.33 42.62
CA ASN A 19 -26.61 -14.65 42.27
C ASN A 19 -26.22 -14.79 40.79
N ARG A 20 -26.73 -13.92 39.93
CA ARG A 20 -26.36 -13.86 38.48
C ARG A 20 -25.19 -12.94 38.26
N LEU A 21 -24.80 -12.11 39.19
CA LEU A 21 -23.74 -11.11 39.06
C LEU A 21 -22.39 -11.71 38.61
N PRO A 22 -21.89 -12.81 39.21
CA PRO A 22 -20.64 -13.41 38.76
C PRO A 22 -20.67 -13.85 37.29
N VAL A 23 -21.79 -14.46 36.88
CA VAL A 23 -21.98 -14.91 35.51
C VAL A 23 -22.05 -13.69 34.54
N MET A 24 -22.75 -12.63 34.93
CA MET A 24 -22.84 -11.38 34.16
C MET A 24 -21.48 -10.70 34.01
N ILE A 25 -20.66 -10.69 35.08
CA ILE A 25 -19.29 -10.15 35.03
C ILE A 25 -18.41 -10.97 34.11
N ILE A 26 -18.47 -12.29 34.18
CA ILE A 26 -17.70 -13.16 33.29
C ILE A 26 -18.09 -12.95 31.83
N ILE A 27 -19.40 -13.00 31.53
CA ILE A 27 -19.90 -12.80 30.15
C ILE A 27 -19.53 -11.40 29.66
N GLY A 28 -19.77 -10.35 30.44
CA GLY A 28 -19.41 -8.98 30.12
C GLY A 28 -17.92 -8.81 29.88
N GLY A 29 -17.09 -9.41 30.74
CA GLY A 29 -15.64 -9.41 30.59
C GLY A 29 -15.17 -10.10 29.30
N LEU A 30 -15.73 -11.27 28.97
CA LEU A 30 -15.43 -11.99 27.73
C LEU A 30 -15.84 -11.19 26.50
N LEU A 31 -17.05 -10.60 26.49
CA LEU A 31 -17.52 -9.78 25.39
C LEU A 31 -16.64 -8.54 25.20
N THR A 32 -16.28 -7.87 26.28
CA THR A 32 -15.39 -6.71 26.24
C THR A 32 -14.01 -7.09 25.74
N ALA A 33 -13.42 -8.17 26.26
CA ALA A 33 -12.12 -8.67 25.81
C ALA A 33 -12.14 -9.02 24.31
N THR A 34 -13.19 -9.70 23.85
CA THR A 34 -13.36 -10.05 22.43
C THR A 34 -13.48 -8.78 21.56
N ALA A 35 -14.28 -7.82 21.97
CA ALA A 35 -14.47 -6.57 21.24
C ALA A 35 -13.17 -5.75 21.17
N VAL A 36 -12.44 -5.64 22.28
CA VAL A 36 -11.14 -4.96 22.33
C VAL A 36 -10.12 -5.67 21.44
N THR A 37 -10.01 -6.99 21.53
CA THR A 37 -9.10 -7.78 20.71
C THR A 37 -9.42 -7.65 19.22
N ALA A 38 -10.70 -7.75 18.87
CA ALA A 38 -11.15 -7.56 17.48
C ALA A 38 -10.89 -6.14 16.97
N GLY A 39 -11.12 -5.12 17.79
CA GLY A 39 -10.82 -3.72 17.48
C GLY A 39 -9.33 -3.48 17.27
N VAL A 40 -8.50 -3.94 18.21
CA VAL A 40 -7.03 -3.84 18.11
C VAL A 40 -6.55 -4.56 16.85
N TRP A 41 -7.04 -5.78 16.62
CA TRP A 41 -6.66 -6.51 15.42
C TRP A 41 -7.10 -5.80 14.14
N TYR A 42 -8.33 -5.29 14.07
CA TYR A 42 -8.83 -4.55 12.90
C TYR A 42 -8.00 -3.31 12.60
N TYR A 43 -7.70 -2.47 13.61
CA TYR A 43 -6.99 -1.20 13.42
C TYR A 43 -5.46 -1.31 13.33
N LEU A 44 -4.85 -2.34 13.95
CA LEU A 44 -3.39 -2.49 13.97
C LEU A 44 -2.87 -3.54 12.98
N THR A 45 -3.74 -4.26 12.28
CA THR A 45 -3.30 -5.21 11.23
C THR A 45 -3.15 -4.54 9.87
N PRO A 46 -2.35 -5.17 8.98
CA PRO A 46 -2.19 -4.72 7.59
C PRO A 46 -3.50 -4.57 6.80
N LYS A 47 -4.60 -5.17 7.24
CA LYS A 47 -5.93 -4.99 6.59
C LYS A 47 -6.45 -3.55 6.63
N TYR A 48 -6.07 -2.78 7.66
CA TYR A 48 -6.41 -1.36 7.75
C TYR A 48 -5.40 -0.48 6.99
N SER A 49 -4.32 -1.06 6.48
CA SER A 49 -3.29 -0.37 5.73
C SER A 49 -3.74 -0.13 4.29
N ARG A 50 -4.68 0.72 4.06
CA ARG A 50 -5.08 1.28 2.75
C ARG A 50 -5.03 0.35 1.51
N VAL A 51 -4.73 -0.95 1.65
CA VAL A 51 -4.74 -1.92 0.54
C VAL A 51 -6.14 -1.97 -0.08
N GLY A 52 -6.21 -1.75 -1.38
CA GLY A 52 -7.48 -1.60 -2.11
C GLY A 52 -8.05 -0.18 -2.09
N TYR A 53 -7.36 0.80 -1.49
CA TYR A 53 -7.80 2.19 -1.52
C TYR A 53 -7.74 2.74 -2.94
N GLN A 54 -8.90 3.07 -3.47
CA GLN A 54 -9.12 3.54 -4.84
C GLN A 54 -10.05 4.76 -4.79
N PRO A 55 -9.53 5.95 -4.55
CA PRO A 55 -10.34 7.15 -4.52
C PRO A 55 -10.76 7.58 -5.94
N ILE A 56 -11.90 8.25 -6.04
CA ILE A 56 -12.30 8.92 -7.27
C ILE A 56 -11.32 10.06 -7.54
N GLN A 57 -10.75 10.06 -8.73
CA GLN A 57 -9.82 11.10 -9.18
C GLN A 57 -10.56 12.21 -9.95
N PRO A 58 -10.07 13.46 -9.89
CA PRO A 58 -10.69 14.57 -10.62
C PRO A 58 -10.60 14.42 -12.15
N VAL A 59 -9.64 13.64 -12.63
CA VAL A 59 -9.51 13.22 -14.02
C VAL A 59 -9.36 11.70 -14.04
N SER A 60 -10.21 11.01 -14.78
CA SER A 60 -10.10 9.55 -14.96
C SER A 60 -8.95 9.25 -15.92
N PHE A 61 -7.77 9.04 -15.33
CA PHE A 61 -6.56 8.67 -16.08
C PHE A 61 -6.35 7.16 -16.05
N SER A 62 -6.29 6.53 -17.23
CA SER A 62 -6.05 5.10 -17.36
C SER A 62 -4.58 4.81 -17.69
N HIS A 63 -3.89 4.13 -16.76
CA HIS A 63 -2.57 3.57 -17.03
C HIS A 63 -2.65 2.42 -18.05
N ALA A 64 -3.75 1.66 -18.05
CA ALA A 64 -3.96 0.57 -19.00
C ALA A 64 -3.92 1.06 -20.45
N VAL A 65 -4.55 2.20 -20.73
CA VAL A 65 -4.50 2.81 -22.07
C VAL A 65 -3.09 3.32 -22.39
N HIS A 66 -2.49 4.11 -21.50
CA HIS A 66 -1.24 4.81 -21.83
C HIS A 66 -0.01 3.90 -21.80
N VAL A 67 0.08 3.00 -20.83
CA VAL A 67 1.25 2.14 -20.62
C VAL A 67 1.11 0.81 -21.33
N ASP A 68 -0.01 0.09 -21.10
CA ASP A 68 -0.17 -1.27 -21.63
C ASP A 68 -0.51 -1.26 -23.12
N GLN A 69 -1.43 -0.39 -23.57
CA GLN A 69 -1.88 -0.36 -24.97
C GLN A 69 -0.98 0.52 -25.85
N LEU A 70 -0.60 1.71 -25.37
CA LEU A 70 0.20 2.67 -26.15
C LEU A 70 1.71 2.54 -25.92
N GLY A 71 2.16 1.76 -24.92
CA GLY A 71 3.56 1.47 -24.69
C GLY A 71 4.39 2.62 -24.10
N PHE A 72 3.78 3.61 -23.44
CA PHE A 72 4.54 4.67 -22.80
C PHE A 72 5.34 4.15 -21.62
N ASP A 73 6.61 4.53 -21.55
CA ASP A 73 7.46 4.27 -20.39
C ASP A 73 7.02 5.12 -19.18
N CYS A 74 7.08 4.54 -17.99
CA CYS A 74 6.70 5.20 -16.74
C CYS A 74 7.43 6.53 -16.54
N ARG A 75 8.70 6.62 -16.96
CA ARG A 75 9.59 7.77 -16.79
C ARG A 75 9.24 8.95 -17.68
N TYR A 76 8.43 8.74 -18.73
CA TYR A 76 7.91 9.84 -19.53
C TYR A 76 7.04 10.79 -18.69
N CYS A 77 6.21 10.22 -17.83
CA CYS A 77 5.32 10.96 -16.94
C CYS A 77 5.92 11.16 -15.54
N HIS A 78 6.52 10.11 -14.97
CA HIS A 78 7.14 10.12 -13.64
C HIS A 78 8.65 10.39 -13.73
N ASN A 79 9.04 11.54 -14.25
CA ASN A 79 10.43 11.88 -14.56
C ASN A 79 11.33 12.12 -13.34
N GLY A 80 10.77 12.14 -12.13
CA GLY A 80 11.50 12.30 -10.87
C GLY A 80 12.03 10.99 -10.27
N VAL A 81 11.54 9.82 -10.72
CA VAL A 81 11.82 8.53 -10.05
C VAL A 81 13.29 8.14 -9.97
N GLU A 82 14.10 8.55 -10.94
CA GLU A 82 15.54 8.24 -10.98
C GLU A 82 16.41 9.30 -10.28
N LYS A 83 15.85 10.48 -9.96
CA LYS A 83 16.63 11.65 -9.51
C LYS A 83 16.22 12.19 -8.16
N SER A 84 15.00 11.86 -7.69
CA SER A 84 14.40 12.45 -6.51
C SER A 84 13.76 11.41 -5.60
N TRP A 85 13.52 11.81 -4.36
CA TRP A 85 12.68 11.05 -3.44
C TRP A 85 11.24 10.96 -3.94
N PHE A 86 10.76 11.99 -4.62
CA PHE A 86 9.41 12.12 -5.15
C PHE A 86 9.38 11.75 -6.64
N SER A 87 8.44 10.86 -7.02
CA SER A 87 8.30 10.35 -8.39
C SER A 87 7.87 11.43 -9.39
N ASN A 88 7.24 12.47 -8.91
CA ASN A 88 6.54 13.49 -9.64
C ASN A 88 5.22 12.99 -10.29
N ILE A 89 4.20 13.85 -10.25
CA ILE A 89 3.02 13.75 -11.10
C ILE A 89 3.23 14.73 -12.23
N PRO A 90 3.06 14.32 -13.51
CA PRO A 90 3.38 15.19 -14.62
C PRO A 90 2.51 16.45 -14.59
N ALA A 91 3.09 17.58 -15.00
CA ALA A 91 2.32 18.79 -15.26
C ALA A 91 1.32 18.56 -16.39
N SER A 92 0.19 19.25 -16.36
CA SER A 92 -0.85 19.17 -17.40
C SER A 92 -0.33 19.46 -18.82
N SER A 93 0.73 20.26 -18.94
CA SER A 93 1.44 20.49 -20.21
C SER A 93 1.99 19.20 -20.84
N THR A 94 2.42 18.23 -20.03
CA THR A 94 2.85 16.91 -20.52
C THR A 94 1.71 16.16 -21.20
N CYS A 95 0.51 16.22 -20.62
CA CYS A 95 -0.70 15.65 -21.21
C CYS A 95 -1.05 16.32 -22.55
N MET A 96 -0.87 17.64 -22.60
CA MET A 96 -1.19 18.45 -23.78
C MET A 96 -0.21 18.25 -24.93
N ASN A 97 0.92 17.58 -24.77
CA ASN A 97 1.79 17.19 -25.90
C ASN A 97 1.02 16.34 -26.93
N CYS A 98 0.09 15.50 -26.45
CA CYS A 98 -0.77 14.68 -27.31
C CYS A 98 -2.21 15.20 -27.35
N HIS A 99 -2.77 15.55 -26.15
CA HIS A 99 -4.19 15.92 -26.05
C HIS A 99 -4.54 17.30 -26.59
N SER A 100 -3.57 18.05 -27.07
CA SER A 100 -3.81 19.22 -27.92
C SER A 100 -4.39 18.84 -29.30
N GLN A 101 -4.21 17.57 -29.70
CA GLN A 101 -4.71 17.02 -30.97
C GLN A 101 -5.61 15.81 -30.78
N VAL A 102 -5.16 14.88 -29.92
CA VAL A 102 -5.90 13.64 -29.62
C VAL A 102 -6.94 13.91 -28.52
N LEU A 103 -8.20 13.59 -28.80
CA LEU A 103 -9.34 13.86 -27.91
C LEU A 103 -9.42 15.33 -27.48
N LYS A 104 -9.06 16.24 -28.37
CA LYS A 104 -8.90 17.66 -28.12
C LYS A 104 -10.10 18.30 -27.42
N ASP A 105 -11.31 17.95 -27.83
CA ASP A 105 -12.55 18.54 -27.32
C ASP A 105 -13.32 17.62 -26.36
N ASP A 106 -12.69 16.51 -25.96
CA ASP A 106 -13.33 15.57 -25.04
C ASP A 106 -13.60 16.23 -23.68
N PRO A 107 -14.83 16.21 -23.17
CA PRO A 107 -15.20 16.83 -21.89
C PRO A 107 -14.45 16.23 -20.71
N ARG A 108 -14.01 14.96 -20.76
CA ARG A 108 -13.21 14.32 -19.71
C ARG A 108 -11.85 14.99 -19.51
N LEU A 109 -11.35 15.68 -20.53
CA LEU A 109 -10.07 16.41 -20.51
C LEU A 109 -10.25 17.91 -20.21
N ALA A 110 -11.44 18.39 -19.93
CA ALA A 110 -11.69 19.80 -19.67
C ALA A 110 -10.80 20.37 -18.55
N LEU A 111 -10.68 19.64 -17.44
CA LEU A 111 -9.85 20.05 -16.30
C LEU A 111 -8.35 20.04 -16.67
N VAL A 112 -7.91 19.13 -17.53
CA VAL A 112 -6.51 19.09 -18.01
C VAL A 112 -6.19 20.31 -18.86
N ARG A 113 -7.11 20.70 -19.78
CA ARG A 113 -6.96 21.91 -20.58
C ARG A 113 -6.95 23.17 -19.72
N GLU A 114 -7.92 23.30 -18.82
CA GLU A 114 -7.98 24.41 -17.87
C GLU A 114 -6.69 24.53 -17.07
N SER A 115 -6.19 23.40 -16.53
CA SER A 115 -4.94 23.37 -15.80
C SER A 115 -3.74 23.81 -16.65
N ALA A 116 -3.67 23.39 -17.90
CA ALA A 116 -2.60 23.78 -18.81
C ALA A 116 -2.64 25.28 -19.18
N GLU A 117 -3.83 25.83 -19.36
CA GLU A 117 -4.03 27.24 -19.70
C GLU A 117 -3.80 28.20 -18.53
N THR A 118 -4.26 27.80 -17.32
CA THR A 118 -4.25 28.66 -16.15
C THR A 118 -3.03 28.46 -15.26
N GLY A 119 -2.29 27.34 -15.43
CA GLY A 119 -1.23 26.92 -14.52
C GLY A 119 -1.71 26.41 -13.17
N ARG A 120 -3.02 26.29 -12.94
CA ARG A 120 -3.56 25.73 -11.69
C ARG A 120 -3.34 24.22 -11.66
N PRO A 121 -2.79 23.66 -10.57
CA PRO A 121 -2.58 22.22 -10.49
C PRO A 121 -3.92 21.46 -10.43
N ILE A 122 -3.96 20.30 -11.08
CA ILE A 122 -5.08 19.36 -10.92
C ILE A 122 -5.04 18.81 -9.49
N PRO A 123 -6.16 18.85 -8.73
CA PRO A 123 -6.19 18.43 -7.32
C PRO A 123 -6.25 16.89 -7.20
N TRP A 124 -5.18 16.20 -7.62
CA TRP A 124 -5.07 14.76 -7.53
C TRP A 124 -5.17 14.26 -6.09
N VAL A 125 -5.90 13.18 -5.89
CA VAL A 125 -5.98 12.50 -4.59
C VAL A 125 -4.82 11.50 -4.48
N GLN A 126 -3.98 11.68 -3.45
CA GLN A 126 -2.84 10.79 -3.22
C GLN A 126 -3.29 9.40 -2.81
N ILE A 127 -2.84 8.38 -3.54
CA ILE A 127 -3.16 6.97 -3.32
C ILE A 127 -2.08 6.32 -2.45
N HIS A 128 -0.87 6.23 -2.96
CA HIS A 128 0.25 5.61 -2.25
C HIS A 128 0.86 6.59 -1.26
N ARG A 129 0.88 6.22 0.01
CA ARG A 129 1.41 7.07 1.07
C ARG A 129 2.10 6.24 2.13
N VAL A 130 3.33 6.61 2.46
CA VAL A 130 4.00 6.19 3.69
C VAL A 130 3.75 7.24 4.79
N PRO A 131 3.83 6.90 6.09
CA PRO A 131 3.73 7.87 7.18
C PRO A 131 4.78 8.98 7.04
N ASP A 132 4.45 10.19 7.53
CA ASP A 132 5.29 11.38 7.36
C ASP A 132 6.67 11.27 8.07
N PHE A 133 6.80 10.36 9.02
CA PHE A 133 8.06 10.05 9.70
C PHE A 133 8.93 9.01 8.97
N VAL A 134 8.52 8.56 7.78
CA VAL A 134 9.28 7.62 6.93
C VAL A 134 9.85 8.36 5.73
N TYR A 135 11.17 8.36 5.61
CA TYR A 135 11.89 9.04 4.52
C TYR A 135 12.17 8.08 3.37
N PHE A 136 11.12 7.79 2.61
CA PHE A 136 11.24 6.98 1.41
C PHE A 136 11.84 7.79 0.25
N ASN A 137 12.70 7.15 -0.53
CA ASN A 137 13.32 7.77 -1.70
C ASN A 137 13.24 6.84 -2.91
N HIS A 138 12.49 7.25 -3.94
CA HIS A 138 12.36 6.49 -5.18
C HIS A 138 13.70 6.28 -5.87
N SER A 139 14.54 7.31 -6.00
CA SER A 139 15.75 7.22 -6.81
C SER A 139 16.73 6.17 -6.32
N VAL A 140 16.88 5.97 -5.00
CA VAL A 140 17.77 4.94 -4.46
C VAL A 140 17.27 3.52 -4.74
N HIS A 141 15.95 3.31 -4.80
CA HIS A 141 15.36 2.01 -5.11
C HIS A 141 15.42 1.71 -6.61
N VAL A 142 15.01 2.67 -7.44
CA VAL A 142 15.00 2.54 -8.90
C VAL A 142 16.42 2.32 -9.43
N ASN A 143 17.38 3.15 -9.00
CA ASN A 143 18.78 3.03 -9.43
C ASN A 143 19.52 1.81 -8.83
N ARG A 144 18.87 1.04 -7.96
CA ARG A 144 19.37 -0.23 -7.42
C ARG A 144 18.53 -1.42 -7.87
N GLY A 145 17.78 -1.30 -8.97
CA GLY A 145 17.13 -2.43 -9.63
C GLY A 145 15.82 -2.89 -9.00
N ILE A 146 15.15 -2.04 -8.21
CA ILE A 146 13.80 -2.34 -7.72
C ILE A 146 12.79 -1.84 -8.74
N SER A 147 11.98 -2.74 -9.27
CA SER A 147 10.94 -2.41 -10.23
C SER A 147 9.70 -1.80 -9.56
N CYS A 148 9.02 -0.95 -10.31
CA CYS A 148 7.77 -0.32 -9.90
C CYS A 148 6.70 -1.34 -9.47
N VAL A 149 6.68 -2.53 -10.09
CA VAL A 149 5.70 -3.59 -9.78
C VAL A 149 5.80 -4.10 -8.35
N GLU A 150 6.97 -4.03 -7.70
CA GLU A 150 7.17 -4.55 -6.36
C GLU A 150 6.35 -3.79 -5.31
N CYS A 151 6.16 -2.49 -5.53
CA CYS A 151 5.39 -1.62 -4.63
C CYS A 151 4.01 -1.26 -5.19
N HIS A 152 3.91 -1.03 -6.50
CA HIS A 152 2.68 -0.53 -7.14
C HIS A 152 1.85 -1.63 -7.81
N GLY A 153 2.33 -2.90 -7.83
CA GLY A 153 1.66 -3.99 -8.55
C GLY A 153 1.64 -3.76 -10.07
N GLN A 154 0.70 -4.40 -10.73
CA GLN A 154 0.53 -4.29 -12.20
C GLN A 154 -0.20 -2.98 -12.56
N ILE A 155 0.38 -1.85 -12.19
CA ILE A 155 -0.23 -0.53 -12.36
C ILE A 155 -0.47 -0.20 -13.84
N ASN A 156 0.35 -0.75 -14.74
CA ASN A 156 0.17 -0.64 -16.18
C ASN A 156 -1.17 -1.21 -16.69
N LYS A 157 -1.85 -2.04 -15.91
CA LYS A 157 -3.15 -2.66 -16.24
C LYS A 157 -4.33 -2.01 -15.51
N MET A 158 -4.09 -0.92 -14.80
CA MET A 158 -5.12 -0.24 -14.02
C MET A 158 -5.74 0.89 -14.82
N ASP A 159 -7.05 0.88 -14.97
CA ASP A 159 -7.82 2.04 -15.46
C ASP A 159 -7.89 3.12 -14.36
N GLU A 160 -8.15 2.71 -13.14
CA GLU A 160 -8.06 3.57 -11.96
C GLU A 160 -7.08 2.96 -10.97
N VAL A 161 -6.12 3.76 -10.53
CA VAL A 161 -5.06 3.31 -9.63
C VAL A 161 -5.59 3.04 -8.24
N TYR A 162 -5.17 1.93 -7.65
CA TYR A 162 -5.43 1.60 -6.25
C TYR A 162 -4.15 1.13 -5.55
N GLU A 163 -4.14 1.21 -4.24
CA GLU A 163 -3.01 0.75 -3.43
C GLU A 163 -3.02 -0.78 -3.32
N VAL A 164 -1.99 -1.43 -3.88
CA VAL A 164 -1.88 -2.90 -3.91
C VAL A 164 -1.16 -3.43 -2.69
N GLN A 165 -0.12 -2.73 -2.24
CA GLN A 165 0.76 -3.17 -1.17
C GLN A 165 0.53 -2.35 0.10
N PRO A 166 0.68 -2.95 1.29
CA PRO A 166 0.38 -2.27 2.54
C PRO A 166 1.35 -1.12 2.88
N LEU A 167 2.49 -1.01 2.19
CA LEU A 167 3.56 -0.04 2.44
C LEU A 167 3.91 0.12 3.93
N SER A 168 3.71 -0.94 4.71
CA SER A 168 3.97 -1.01 6.13
C SER A 168 5.46 -1.27 6.42
N MET A 169 5.89 -1.05 7.66
CA MET A 169 7.25 -1.36 8.09
C MET A 169 7.63 -2.82 7.82
N THR A 170 6.71 -3.76 8.04
CA THR A 170 6.93 -5.19 7.76
C THR A 170 7.18 -5.41 6.27
N PHE A 171 6.37 -4.81 5.41
CA PHE A 171 6.53 -4.89 3.96
C PHE A 171 7.93 -4.41 3.51
N CYS A 172 8.36 -3.26 4.02
CA CYS A 172 9.68 -2.71 3.71
C CYS A 172 10.81 -3.63 4.21
N LEU A 173 10.70 -4.10 5.46
CA LEU A 173 11.73 -4.96 6.08
C LEU A 173 11.83 -6.32 5.41
N ASP A 174 10.76 -6.90 4.90
CA ASP A 174 10.81 -8.17 4.16
C ASP A 174 11.70 -8.05 2.92
N CYS A 175 11.59 -6.94 2.18
CA CYS A 175 12.47 -6.65 1.07
C CYS A 175 13.91 -6.35 1.55
N HIS A 176 14.07 -5.52 2.58
CA HIS A 176 15.38 -5.13 3.11
C HIS A 176 16.16 -6.28 3.75
N ARG A 177 15.48 -7.33 4.24
CA ARG A 177 16.12 -8.57 4.74
C ARG A 177 16.66 -9.44 3.62
N ASN A 178 16.00 -9.42 2.46
CA ASN A 178 16.41 -10.23 1.30
C ASN A 178 16.26 -9.43 -0.01
N PRO A 179 17.06 -8.37 -0.21
CA PRO A 179 16.94 -7.51 -1.39
C PRO A 179 17.22 -8.28 -2.71
N ALA A 180 18.10 -9.29 -2.69
CA ALA A 180 18.41 -10.10 -3.87
C ALA A 180 17.16 -10.72 -4.52
N ALA A 181 16.12 -11.03 -3.73
CA ALA A 181 14.88 -11.61 -4.24
C ALA A 181 14.07 -10.65 -5.13
N LYS A 182 14.40 -9.35 -5.12
CA LYS A 182 13.63 -8.30 -5.82
C LYS A 182 14.43 -7.53 -6.87
N LEU A 183 15.76 -7.70 -6.87
CA LEU A 183 16.63 -6.99 -7.82
C LEU A 183 16.47 -7.55 -9.23
N ARG A 184 16.47 -6.66 -10.20
CA ARG A 184 16.44 -6.96 -11.64
C ARG A 184 17.33 -5.98 -12.43
N PRO A 185 17.69 -6.29 -13.69
CA PRO A 185 18.47 -5.38 -14.52
C PRO A 185 17.82 -3.99 -14.64
N LEU A 186 18.62 -2.93 -14.71
CA LEU A 186 18.13 -1.56 -14.72
C LEU A 186 17.26 -1.24 -15.95
N ASP A 187 17.52 -1.88 -17.07
CA ASP A 187 16.71 -1.76 -18.30
C ASP A 187 15.35 -2.48 -18.20
N LYS A 188 15.11 -3.25 -17.12
CA LYS A 188 13.89 -4.03 -16.89
C LYS A 188 13.02 -3.49 -15.74
N ILE A 189 13.34 -2.31 -15.22
CA ILE A 189 12.63 -1.75 -14.05
C ILE A 189 11.21 -1.36 -14.41
N THR A 190 11.00 -0.77 -15.57
CA THR A 190 9.69 -0.28 -16.07
C THR A 190 8.90 -1.34 -16.82
N ASP A 191 9.52 -2.48 -17.15
CA ASP A 191 8.82 -3.64 -17.68
C ASP A 191 8.19 -4.46 -16.54
N LEU A 192 6.93 -4.20 -16.24
CA LEU A 192 6.24 -4.81 -15.10
C LEU A 192 5.93 -6.29 -15.30
N ASN A 193 5.98 -6.77 -16.54
CA ASN A 193 5.74 -8.18 -16.86
C ASN A 193 7.03 -9.00 -16.94
N TRP A 194 8.19 -8.35 -16.87
CA TRP A 194 9.48 -9.00 -17.05
C TRP A 194 9.78 -10.09 -16.02
N LYS A 195 10.36 -11.17 -16.47
CA LYS A 195 10.82 -12.32 -15.69
C LYS A 195 12.16 -12.83 -16.25
N TRP A 196 12.96 -13.48 -15.41
CA TRP A 196 14.16 -14.17 -15.87
C TRP A 196 13.84 -15.36 -16.79
N SER A 197 12.71 -16.02 -16.56
CA SER A 197 12.25 -17.18 -17.32
C SER A 197 10.72 -17.32 -17.18
N ASP A 198 10.07 -17.84 -18.21
CA ASP A 198 8.63 -18.16 -18.16
C ASP A 198 8.35 -19.41 -17.31
N ASN A 199 9.35 -20.29 -17.13
CA ASN A 199 9.23 -21.43 -16.23
C ASN A 199 9.37 -20.93 -14.76
N PRO A 200 8.38 -21.16 -13.89
CA PRO A 200 8.38 -20.62 -12.52
C PRO A 200 9.58 -21.09 -11.68
N SER A 201 9.96 -22.36 -11.77
CA SER A 201 11.07 -22.92 -11.00
C SER A 201 12.40 -22.35 -11.48
N ALA A 202 12.62 -22.28 -12.80
CA ALA A 202 13.80 -21.69 -13.39
C ALA A 202 13.88 -20.18 -13.08
N ASN A 203 12.73 -19.47 -13.12
CA ASN A 203 12.66 -18.06 -12.77
C ASN A 203 13.10 -17.81 -11.32
N ALA A 204 12.61 -18.60 -10.36
CA ALA A 204 12.98 -18.48 -8.96
C ALA A 204 14.49 -18.72 -8.72
N GLU A 205 15.06 -19.73 -9.38
CA GLU A 205 16.49 -20.02 -9.29
C GLU A 205 17.35 -18.92 -9.92
N MET A 206 16.96 -18.45 -11.11
CA MET A 206 17.65 -17.37 -11.81
C MET A 206 17.52 -16.04 -11.03
N GLN A 207 16.37 -15.76 -10.43
CA GLN A 207 16.20 -14.60 -9.57
C GLN A 207 17.17 -14.65 -8.39
N ARG A 208 17.26 -15.78 -7.69
CA ARG A 208 18.18 -15.94 -6.56
C ARG A 208 19.62 -15.71 -7.00
N LYS A 209 20.09 -16.44 -8.04
CA LYS A 209 21.46 -16.37 -8.54
C LYS A 209 21.85 -14.98 -9.07
N ASN A 210 21.01 -14.42 -9.93
CA ASN A 210 21.29 -13.13 -10.56
C ASN A 210 21.07 -11.97 -9.57
N GLY A 211 20.09 -12.07 -8.69
CA GLY A 211 19.86 -11.08 -7.65
C GLY A 211 21.01 -10.99 -6.66
N GLU A 212 21.59 -12.12 -6.23
CA GLU A 212 22.80 -12.15 -5.41
C GLU A 212 23.99 -11.52 -6.13
N LYS A 213 24.13 -11.77 -7.43
CA LYS A 213 25.17 -11.14 -8.26
C LYS A 213 24.96 -9.63 -8.33
N LEU A 214 23.74 -9.15 -8.68
CA LEU A 214 23.42 -7.72 -8.74
C LEU A 214 23.62 -7.03 -7.39
N MET A 215 23.26 -7.71 -6.30
CA MET A 215 23.47 -7.20 -4.94
C MET A 215 24.97 -6.92 -4.67
N LYS A 216 25.86 -7.81 -5.11
CA LYS A 216 27.31 -7.64 -4.99
C LYS A 216 27.84 -6.56 -5.93
N ASP A 217 27.48 -6.63 -7.21
CA ASP A 217 27.96 -5.72 -8.24
C ASP A 217 27.58 -4.26 -7.95
N TRP A 218 26.39 -4.02 -7.37
CA TRP A 218 25.88 -2.69 -7.06
C TRP A 218 26.04 -2.30 -5.59
N HIS A 219 26.72 -3.12 -4.79
CA HIS A 219 26.96 -2.88 -3.36
C HIS A 219 25.66 -2.60 -2.59
N VAL A 220 24.59 -3.33 -2.91
CA VAL A 220 23.30 -3.20 -2.23
C VAL A 220 23.42 -3.76 -0.83
N GLN A 221 23.12 -2.93 0.16
CA GLN A 221 23.18 -3.30 1.57
C GLN A 221 21.79 -3.60 2.11
N SER A 222 21.71 -4.57 3.02
CA SER A 222 20.50 -4.86 3.78
C SER A 222 20.36 -3.86 4.94
N LEU A 223 19.73 -2.71 4.67
CA LEU A 223 19.55 -1.65 5.67
C LEU A 223 18.32 -1.96 6.54
N GLN A 224 18.55 -2.31 7.81
CA GLN A 224 17.49 -2.66 8.76
C GLN A 224 17.54 -1.81 10.04
N ASN A 225 18.44 -0.86 10.13
CA ASN A 225 18.55 0.06 11.25
C ASN A 225 17.46 1.15 11.18
N CYS A 226 16.95 1.57 12.32
CA CYS A 226 15.83 2.52 12.41
C CYS A 226 16.09 3.82 11.65
N SER A 227 17.31 4.37 11.75
CA SER A 227 17.71 5.62 11.12
C SER A 227 17.88 5.56 9.59
N ALA A 228 17.83 4.37 8.97
CA ALA A 228 17.81 4.26 7.52
C ALA A 228 16.48 4.76 6.92
N CYS A 229 15.39 4.59 7.67
CA CYS A 229 14.04 4.94 7.23
C CYS A 229 13.40 6.06 8.07
N HIS A 230 13.78 6.20 9.33
CA HIS A 230 13.21 7.17 10.28
C HIS A 230 14.28 8.18 10.71
N ARG A 231 13.94 9.46 10.65
CA ARG A 231 14.80 10.58 11.07
C ARG A 231 14.06 11.52 12.00
#